data_babf6d379a0174d1df248e5441909f1e
#
_entry.id   babf6d379a0174d1df248e5441909f1e
#
_cell.length_a   1.000
_cell.length_b   1.000
_cell.length_c   1.000
_cell.angle_alpha   90.00
_cell.angle_beta   90.00
_cell.angle_gamma   90.00
#
_symmetry.space_group_name_H-M   'P 1'
#
loop_
_entity.id
_entity.type
_entity.pdbx_description
1 polymer ?
#
loop_
_entity_poly.entity_id
_entity_poly.type
_entity_poly.pdbx_seq_one_letter_code
_entity_poly.pdbx_strand_id
1 'polypeptide(L)'
;FSSRRRHTRYPLVTGVQTCALPIWNAFSNDLIPHDLVGESFEKEGKGGDGYVLPYYDSPMVDENVSNTFFSEMLYAASDYVWFYTPYLMLGDSLFDAFIRAAKRGVDVRIIMPGIADKKVVFRLSRSYYRQLIEAGVKIYEYTPGFVHAKGCICDDKLAVLGSVNLDYRSLFLHFECSSIFYDSSIIKTFKADILETQSKCRQRTLEDTKRGFFGRLIDGVLRIFAPLL
;
A
#
# COMPACT_ATOMS: atom_id res chain seq x y z
N PHE A 1 2.93 -15.07 -21.26
CA PHE A 1 2.08 -14.24 -22.15
C PHE A 1 1.21 -15.11 -23.06
N SER A 2 0.31 -15.88 -22.51
CA SER A 2 -0.63 -16.65 -23.31
C SER A 2 -2.02 -16.07 -23.17
N SER A 3 -2.49 -15.63 -24.31
CA SER A 3 -3.82 -15.25 -24.71
C SER A 3 -4.36 -13.87 -24.25
N ARG A 4 -4.19 -12.91 -25.15
CA ARG A 4 -4.91 -11.62 -25.16
C ARG A 4 -6.46 -11.76 -24.96
N ARG A 5 -7.03 -12.94 -25.17
CA ARG A 5 -8.49 -13.16 -25.05
C ARG A 5 -9.01 -13.34 -23.63
N ARG A 6 -8.19 -13.67 -22.64
CA ARG A 6 -8.63 -13.81 -21.24
C ARG A 6 -8.68 -12.49 -20.48
N HIS A 7 -7.85 -11.52 -20.87
CA HIS A 7 -7.74 -10.25 -20.16
C HIS A 7 -8.87 -9.26 -20.45
N THR A 8 -9.57 -9.41 -21.56
CA THR A 8 -10.67 -8.51 -21.97
C THR A 8 -12.02 -8.79 -21.29
N ARG A 9 -12.12 -9.82 -20.46
CA ARG A 9 -13.39 -10.23 -19.82
C ARG A 9 -13.58 -9.70 -18.39
N TYR A 10 -12.59 -9.06 -17.80
CA TYR A 10 -12.69 -8.60 -16.43
C TYR A 10 -12.71 -7.05 -16.38
N PRO A 11 -13.74 -6.43 -15.77
CA PRO A 11 -13.79 -4.97 -15.58
C PRO A 11 -12.54 -4.42 -14.89
N LEU A 12 -11.95 -5.20 -13.98
CA LEU A 12 -10.71 -4.88 -13.27
C LEU A 12 -9.53 -4.67 -14.23
N VAL A 13 -9.42 -5.50 -15.28
CA VAL A 13 -8.33 -5.38 -16.27
C VAL A 13 -8.47 -4.10 -17.09
N THR A 14 -9.69 -3.71 -17.44
CA THR A 14 -9.96 -2.44 -18.12
C THR A 14 -9.56 -1.24 -17.25
N GLY A 15 -9.87 -1.30 -15.96
CA GLY A 15 -9.44 -0.26 -15.01
C GLY A 15 -7.92 -0.14 -14.91
N VAL A 16 -7.21 -1.27 -14.82
CA VAL A 16 -5.72 -1.28 -14.83
C VAL A 16 -5.16 -0.76 -16.14
N GLN A 17 -5.76 -1.06 -17.28
CA GLN A 17 -5.38 -0.50 -18.58
C GLN A 17 -5.56 1.03 -18.60
N THR A 18 -6.68 1.53 -18.07
CA THR A 18 -6.93 2.98 -17.94
C THR A 18 -5.85 3.65 -17.08
N CYS A 19 -5.42 3.01 -16.00
CA CYS A 19 -4.32 3.52 -15.19
C CYS A 19 -2.95 3.44 -15.90
N ALA A 20 -2.73 2.47 -16.78
CA ALA A 20 -1.48 2.32 -17.51
C ALA A 20 -1.31 3.33 -18.67
N LEU A 21 -2.41 3.86 -19.22
CA LEU A 21 -2.37 4.81 -20.34
C LEU A 21 -1.59 6.10 -20.03
N PRO A 22 -1.78 6.77 -18.87
CA PRO A 22 -0.98 7.94 -18.53
C PRO A 22 0.51 7.65 -18.49
N ILE A 23 0.88 6.47 -18.00
CA ILE A 23 2.29 6.02 -17.96
C ILE A 23 2.82 5.83 -19.37
N TRP A 24 2.08 5.11 -20.22
CA TRP A 24 2.44 4.92 -21.61
C TRP A 24 2.61 6.25 -22.35
N ASN A 25 1.61 7.14 -22.25
CA ASN A 25 1.60 8.41 -22.92
C ASN A 25 2.70 9.38 -22.43
N ALA A 26 3.20 9.21 -21.20
CA ALA A 26 4.31 9.99 -20.67
C ALA A 26 5.68 9.61 -21.30
N PHE A 27 5.82 8.39 -21.82
CA PHE A 27 7.08 7.87 -22.33
C PHE A 27 7.03 7.45 -23.81
N SER A 28 5.86 7.45 -24.44
CA SER A 28 5.68 7.05 -25.83
C SER A 28 5.46 8.28 -26.73
N ASN A 29 6.02 8.23 -27.93
CA ASN A 29 5.71 9.20 -28.99
C ASN A 29 4.34 8.93 -29.64
N ASP A 30 3.78 7.73 -29.44
CA ASP A 30 2.47 7.32 -29.95
C ASP A 30 1.44 7.47 -28.84
N LEU A 31 0.74 8.62 -28.82
CA LEU A 31 -0.32 8.86 -27.84
C LEU A 31 -1.51 7.94 -28.11
N ILE A 32 -1.90 7.18 -27.10
CA ILE A 32 -3.13 6.40 -27.13
C ILE A 32 -4.25 7.29 -26.57
N PRO A 33 -5.28 7.64 -27.35
CA PRO A 33 -6.40 8.44 -26.87
C PRO A 33 -7.16 7.73 -25.74
N HIS A 34 -7.59 8.49 -24.74
CA HIS A 34 -8.34 7.97 -23.59
C HIS A 34 -9.66 7.30 -23.96
N ASP A 35 -10.30 7.77 -25.02
CA ASP A 35 -11.56 7.27 -25.55
C ASP A 35 -11.47 5.86 -26.15
N LEU A 36 -10.29 5.41 -26.57
CA LEU A 36 -10.09 4.03 -27.02
C LEU A 36 -10.17 2.98 -25.90
N VAL A 37 -10.14 3.41 -24.63
CA VAL A 37 -10.27 2.52 -23.47
C VAL A 37 -11.72 2.39 -23.00
N GLY A 38 -12.58 3.30 -23.43
CA GLY A 38 -13.95 3.43 -22.96
C GLY A 38 -15.02 2.72 -23.81
N GLU A 39 -14.68 2.07 -24.92
CA GLU A 39 -15.69 1.33 -25.68
C GLU A 39 -16.20 0.13 -24.89
N SER A 40 -17.38 0.34 -24.36
CA SER A 40 -18.39 -0.57 -23.86
C SER A 40 -18.01 -2.05 -23.85
N PHE A 41 -17.50 -2.52 -22.72
CA PHE A 41 -17.70 -3.92 -22.38
C PHE A 41 -19.16 -4.07 -21.96
N GLU A 42 -20.01 -4.48 -22.87
CA GLU A 42 -21.36 -4.93 -22.53
C GLU A 42 -21.26 -5.95 -21.39
N LYS A 43 -22.07 -5.75 -20.39
CA LYS A 43 -22.16 -6.62 -19.21
C LYS A 43 -22.67 -8.01 -19.60
N GLU A 44 -21.81 -8.82 -20.21
CA GLU A 44 -21.99 -10.26 -20.25
C GLU A 44 -21.37 -10.86 -18.97
N GLY A 45 -22.01 -10.68 -17.85
CA GLY A 45 -21.62 -11.30 -16.59
C GLY A 45 -22.70 -11.07 -15.55
N LYS A 46 -22.93 -12.06 -14.71
CA LYS A 46 -23.67 -11.86 -13.46
C LYS A 46 -22.96 -10.74 -12.71
N GLY A 47 -23.67 -9.69 -12.35
CA GLY A 47 -23.12 -8.54 -11.61
C GLY A 47 -22.31 -9.05 -10.40
N GLY A 48 -21.09 -8.56 -10.24
CA GLY A 48 -20.29 -8.80 -9.06
C GLY A 48 -20.92 -8.12 -7.84
N ASP A 49 -20.43 -8.46 -6.67
CA ASP A 49 -20.77 -7.78 -5.43
C ASP A 49 -19.85 -6.58 -5.21
N GLY A 50 -20.41 -5.49 -4.68
CA GLY A 50 -19.68 -4.28 -4.32
C GLY A 50 -19.19 -3.42 -5.49
N TYR A 51 -18.23 -2.55 -5.21
CA TYR A 51 -17.70 -1.57 -6.13
C TYR A 51 -16.18 -1.71 -6.26
N VAL A 52 -15.67 -1.43 -7.47
CA VAL A 52 -14.24 -1.39 -7.76
C VAL A 52 -13.91 -0.06 -8.45
N LEU A 53 -12.98 0.69 -7.88
CA LEU A 53 -12.48 1.95 -8.42
C LEU A 53 -10.99 1.84 -8.68
N PRO A 54 -10.56 1.63 -9.92
CA PRO A 54 -9.15 1.74 -10.29
C PRO A 54 -8.70 3.19 -10.25
N TYR A 55 -7.47 3.44 -9.80
CA TYR A 55 -6.84 4.74 -9.83
C TYR A 55 -5.34 4.62 -10.05
N TYR A 56 -4.70 5.74 -10.33
CA TYR A 56 -3.25 5.83 -10.47
C TYR A 56 -2.71 7.04 -9.74
N ASP A 57 -1.45 6.94 -9.31
CA ASP A 57 -0.64 8.08 -8.90
C ASP A 57 0.37 8.43 -10.00
N SER A 58 0.67 9.70 -10.11
CA SER A 58 1.62 10.21 -11.09
C SER A 58 2.44 11.36 -10.49
N PRO A 59 3.76 11.35 -10.64
CA PRO A 59 4.60 12.46 -10.19
C PRO A 59 4.42 13.73 -11.05
N MET A 60 3.62 13.66 -12.12
CA MET A 60 3.37 14.76 -13.05
C MET A 60 2.11 15.58 -12.68
N VAL A 61 1.39 15.17 -11.64
CA VAL A 61 0.22 15.87 -11.10
C VAL A 61 0.43 16.18 -9.63
N ASP A 62 -0.10 17.29 -9.17
CA ASP A 62 0.10 17.77 -7.79
C ASP A 62 -0.73 16.99 -6.75
N GLU A 63 -1.59 16.05 -7.19
CA GLU A 63 -2.45 15.28 -6.31
C GLU A 63 -1.84 13.90 -6.01
N ASN A 64 -1.58 13.65 -4.73
CA ASN A 64 -1.08 12.36 -4.22
C ASN A 64 -2.26 11.51 -3.73
N VAL A 65 -2.93 10.82 -4.65
CA VAL A 65 -4.18 10.10 -4.40
C VAL A 65 -3.99 9.03 -3.32
N SER A 66 -2.97 8.17 -3.45
CA SER A 66 -2.73 7.11 -2.46
C SER A 66 -2.42 7.64 -1.07
N ASN A 67 -1.58 8.68 -0.94
CA ASN A 67 -1.24 9.25 0.35
C ASN A 67 -2.47 9.86 1.04
N THR A 68 -3.29 10.60 0.29
CA THR A 68 -4.55 11.18 0.77
C THR A 68 -5.52 10.07 1.17
N PHE A 69 -5.73 9.09 0.28
CA PHE A 69 -6.68 8.01 0.52
C PHE A 69 -6.31 7.15 1.74
N PHE A 70 -5.03 6.79 1.90
CA PHE A 70 -4.57 6.02 3.08
C PHE A 70 -4.75 6.83 4.37
N SER A 71 -4.50 8.15 4.33
CA SER A 71 -4.72 9.02 5.48
C SER A 71 -6.20 9.09 5.86
N GLU A 72 -7.08 9.32 4.89
CA GLU A 72 -8.53 9.37 5.10
C GLU A 72 -9.08 8.03 5.60
N MET A 73 -8.60 6.91 5.05
CA MET A 73 -8.96 5.57 5.54
C MET A 73 -8.56 5.36 6.99
N LEU A 74 -7.35 5.79 7.39
CA LEU A 74 -6.90 5.74 8.78
C LEU A 74 -7.74 6.64 9.70
N TYR A 75 -8.19 7.81 9.23
CA TYR A 75 -9.07 8.70 10.00
C TYR A 75 -10.50 8.15 10.12
N ALA A 76 -11.02 7.52 9.08
CA ALA A 76 -12.39 6.98 9.05
C ALA A 76 -12.52 5.63 9.76
N ALA A 77 -11.44 4.89 9.92
CA ALA A 77 -11.44 3.56 10.54
C ALA A 77 -12.03 3.57 11.95
N SER A 78 -12.89 2.59 12.23
CA SER A 78 -13.54 2.40 13.53
C SER A 78 -12.99 1.19 14.27
N ASP A 79 -12.80 0.06 13.58
CA ASP A 79 -12.41 -1.21 14.18
C ASP A 79 -10.95 -1.54 13.88
N TYR A 80 -10.56 -1.57 12.60
CA TYR A 80 -9.20 -1.92 12.22
C TYR A 80 -8.77 -1.40 10.85
N VAL A 81 -7.45 -1.20 10.67
CA VAL A 81 -6.79 -1.00 9.38
C VAL A 81 -5.49 -1.81 9.34
N TRP A 82 -5.35 -2.70 8.36
CA TRP A 82 -4.19 -3.56 8.21
C TRP A 82 -3.51 -3.33 6.86
N PHE A 83 -2.19 -3.21 6.86
CA PHE A 83 -1.39 -2.92 5.68
C PHE A 83 -0.40 -4.03 5.38
N TYR A 84 -0.20 -4.31 4.09
CA TYR A 84 1.00 -4.91 3.55
C TYR A 84 1.89 -3.85 2.93
N THR A 85 3.17 -3.87 3.24
CA THR A 85 4.17 -3.05 2.53
C THR A 85 5.57 -3.63 2.67
N PRO A 86 6.37 -3.69 1.59
CA PRO A 86 7.77 -4.10 1.69
C PRO A 86 8.67 -3.03 2.31
N TYR A 87 8.28 -1.75 2.24
CA TYR A 87 9.04 -0.61 2.74
C TYR A 87 8.15 0.32 3.55
N LEU A 88 8.74 0.96 4.57
CA LEU A 88 8.04 1.85 5.49
C LEU A 88 8.85 3.12 5.69
N MET A 89 8.54 4.13 4.90
CA MET A 89 9.17 5.46 4.96
C MET A 89 8.07 6.50 4.77
N LEU A 90 7.39 6.83 5.86
CA LEU A 90 6.20 7.66 5.86
C LEU A 90 6.54 9.15 5.90
N GLY A 91 5.81 9.95 5.13
CA GLY A 91 5.73 11.39 5.34
C GLY A 91 4.96 11.72 6.61
N ASP A 92 5.16 12.94 7.13
CA ASP A 92 4.64 13.34 8.45
C ASP A 92 3.12 13.21 8.56
N SER A 93 2.37 13.58 7.51
CA SER A 93 0.90 13.52 7.53
C SER A 93 0.37 12.10 7.68
N LEU A 94 0.90 11.17 6.88
CA LEU A 94 0.49 9.77 6.93
C LEU A 94 1.00 9.09 8.21
N PHE A 95 2.20 9.45 8.67
CA PHE A 95 2.75 8.98 9.93
C PHE A 95 1.86 9.37 11.12
N ASP A 96 1.42 10.64 11.15
CA ASP A 96 0.47 11.13 12.15
C ASP A 96 -0.89 10.42 12.06
N ALA A 97 -1.38 10.12 10.86
CA ALA A 97 -2.62 9.38 10.68
C ALA A 97 -2.55 7.97 11.31
N PHE A 98 -1.45 7.24 11.12
CA PHE A 98 -1.20 5.96 11.78
C PHE A 98 -1.24 6.07 13.31
N ILE A 99 -0.52 7.05 13.86
CA ILE A 99 -0.47 7.29 15.31
C ILE A 99 -1.86 7.62 15.86
N ARG A 100 -2.59 8.51 15.20
CA ARG A 100 -3.93 8.94 15.63
C ARG A 100 -4.94 7.79 15.57
N ALA A 101 -4.93 6.98 14.52
CA ALA A 101 -5.79 5.81 14.42
C ALA A 101 -5.54 4.84 15.58
N ALA A 102 -4.27 4.47 15.83
CA ALA A 102 -3.91 3.58 16.93
C ALA A 102 -4.29 4.15 18.31
N LYS A 103 -4.07 5.45 18.54
CA LYS A 103 -4.45 6.12 19.80
C LYS A 103 -5.97 6.24 20.02
N ARG A 104 -6.77 6.20 18.94
CA ARG A 104 -8.25 6.10 19.05
C ARG A 104 -8.71 4.69 19.42
N GLY A 105 -7.82 3.70 19.46
CA GLY A 105 -8.13 2.30 19.75
C GLY A 105 -8.38 1.43 18.52
N VAL A 106 -8.18 1.97 17.30
CA VAL A 106 -8.24 1.19 16.06
C VAL A 106 -7.11 0.16 16.05
N ASP A 107 -7.41 -1.09 15.68
CA ASP A 107 -6.40 -2.14 15.52
C ASP A 107 -5.59 -1.91 14.24
N VAL A 108 -4.51 -1.15 14.35
CA VAL A 108 -3.63 -0.84 13.22
C VAL A 108 -2.50 -1.86 13.14
N ARG A 109 -2.39 -2.55 11.98
CA ARG A 109 -1.33 -3.55 11.75
C ARG A 109 -0.57 -3.23 10.47
N ILE A 110 0.75 -3.48 10.49
CA ILE A 110 1.63 -3.40 9.33
C ILE A 110 2.38 -4.71 9.20
N ILE A 111 2.26 -5.38 8.06
CA ILE A 111 3.01 -6.59 7.73
C ILE A 111 4.12 -6.22 6.74
N MET A 112 5.34 -6.55 7.13
CA MET A 112 6.56 -6.23 6.41
C MET A 112 7.43 -7.48 6.20
N PRO A 113 8.40 -7.45 5.26
CA PRO A 113 9.38 -8.54 5.17
C PRO A 113 10.27 -8.59 6.42
N GLY A 114 10.59 -9.80 6.88
CA GLY A 114 11.55 -10.04 7.97
C GLY A 114 12.99 -10.06 7.50
N ILE A 115 13.24 -10.11 6.19
CA ILE A 115 14.57 -10.12 5.55
C ILE A 115 14.75 -8.86 4.69
N ALA A 116 15.99 -8.41 4.54
CA ALA A 116 16.33 -7.25 3.76
C ALA A 116 16.65 -7.63 2.31
N ASP A 117 16.03 -6.96 1.33
CA ASP A 117 16.55 -6.88 -0.04
C ASP A 117 17.63 -5.80 -0.16
N LYS A 118 17.37 -4.63 0.44
CA LYS A 118 18.28 -3.47 0.52
C LYS A 118 18.53 -3.11 1.98
N LYS A 119 19.74 -3.37 2.47
CA LYS A 119 20.09 -3.22 3.90
C LYS A 119 19.82 -1.82 4.47
N VAL A 120 20.10 -0.76 3.70
CA VAL A 120 19.90 0.63 4.13
C VAL A 120 18.40 0.94 4.25
N VAL A 121 17.61 0.61 3.23
CA VAL A 121 16.15 0.81 3.21
C VAL A 121 15.47 0.02 4.32
N PHE A 122 15.89 -1.22 4.53
CA PHE A 122 15.37 -2.06 5.62
C PHE A 122 15.69 -1.47 7.01
N ARG A 123 16.90 -0.95 7.20
CA ARG A 123 17.27 -0.25 8.43
C ARG A 123 16.43 1.01 8.63
N LEU A 124 16.26 1.80 7.57
CA LEU A 124 15.46 3.01 7.59
C LEU A 124 13.98 2.70 7.93
N SER A 125 13.38 1.70 7.28
CA SER A 125 12.01 1.25 7.60
C SER A 125 11.87 0.90 9.10
N ARG A 126 12.83 0.17 9.65
CA ARG A 126 12.83 -0.19 11.08
C ARG A 126 13.04 1.00 12.02
N SER A 127 13.54 2.12 11.54
CA SER A 127 13.69 3.33 12.38
C SER A 127 12.34 3.95 12.75
N TYR A 128 11.28 3.71 11.94
CA TYR A 128 9.90 4.16 12.21
C TYR A 128 9.18 3.31 13.25
N TYR A 129 9.61 2.07 13.49
CA TYR A 129 8.91 1.10 14.33
C TYR A 129 8.66 1.61 15.74
N ARG A 130 9.66 2.18 16.38
CA ARG A 130 9.58 2.58 17.77
C ARG A 130 8.39 3.49 18.04
N GLN A 131 8.27 4.58 17.32
CA GLN A 131 7.21 5.57 17.52
C GLN A 131 5.83 5.00 17.17
N LEU A 132 5.73 4.18 16.13
CA LEU A 132 4.49 3.50 15.75
C LEU A 132 4.05 2.50 16.83
N ILE A 133 4.96 1.68 17.34
CA ILE A 133 4.67 0.68 18.40
C ILE A 133 4.32 1.39 19.71
N GLU A 134 5.02 2.48 20.08
CA GLU A 134 4.70 3.31 21.26
C GLU A 134 3.28 3.90 21.16
N ALA A 135 2.80 4.17 19.96
CA ALA A 135 1.43 4.65 19.73
C ALA A 135 0.37 3.54 19.72
N GLY A 136 0.77 2.27 19.68
CA GLY A 136 -0.14 1.11 19.65
C GLY A 136 -0.24 0.39 18.31
N VAL A 137 0.48 0.84 17.27
CA VAL A 137 0.54 0.13 15.98
C VAL A 137 1.27 -1.20 16.14
N LYS A 138 0.69 -2.28 15.61
CA LYS A 138 1.29 -3.62 15.64
C LYS A 138 2.07 -3.89 14.36
N ILE A 139 3.35 -4.16 14.47
CA ILE A 139 4.23 -4.42 13.34
C ILE A 139 4.63 -5.89 13.32
N TYR A 140 4.42 -6.54 12.19
CA TYR A 140 4.68 -7.95 11.97
C TYR A 140 5.72 -8.12 10.86
N GLU A 141 6.77 -8.87 11.10
CA GLU A 141 7.78 -9.21 10.10
C GLU A 141 7.62 -10.66 9.65
N TYR A 142 7.36 -10.85 8.36
CA TYR A 142 7.22 -12.16 7.73
C TYR A 142 8.56 -12.89 7.70
N THR A 143 8.65 -14.05 8.36
CA THR A 143 9.91 -14.75 8.56
C THR A 143 10.29 -15.75 7.46
N PRO A 144 9.33 -16.38 6.73
CA PRO A 144 9.67 -17.39 5.73
C PRO A 144 10.33 -16.84 4.45
N GLY A 145 10.25 -15.52 4.19
CA GLY A 145 10.77 -14.95 2.96
C GLY A 145 10.57 -13.45 2.87
N PHE A 146 10.76 -12.90 1.65
CA PHE A 146 10.52 -11.49 1.36
C PHE A 146 9.08 -11.30 0.87
N VAL A 147 8.19 -10.79 1.72
CA VAL A 147 6.84 -10.40 1.30
C VAL A 147 6.91 -9.10 0.53
N HIS A 148 6.40 -9.10 -0.70
CA HIS A 148 6.38 -7.92 -1.59
C HIS A 148 4.96 -7.47 -1.95
N ALA A 149 3.95 -7.94 -1.23
CA ALA A 149 2.57 -7.49 -1.35
C ALA A 149 2.42 -6.02 -0.92
N LYS A 150 1.52 -5.30 -1.57
CA LYS A 150 1.10 -3.96 -1.21
C LYS A 150 -0.42 -3.92 -1.21
N GLY A 151 -0.95 -3.33 -0.20
CA GLY A 151 -2.38 -3.14 -0.07
C GLY A 151 -2.80 -2.97 1.38
N CYS A 152 -4.04 -2.66 1.57
CA CYS A 152 -4.62 -2.49 2.89
C CYS A 152 -6.09 -2.88 2.92
N ILE A 153 -6.59 -3.12 4.12
CA ILE A 153 -7.99 -3.46 4.38
C ILE A 153 -8.46 -2.69 5.61
N CYS A 154 -9.71 -2.22 5.57
CA CYS A 154 -10.33 -1.45 6.63
C CYS A 154 -11.74 -1.96 6.91
N ASP A 155 -12.03 -2.29 8.18
CA ASP A 155 -13.36 -2.53 8.76
C ASP A 155 -14.25 -3.50 7.95
N ASP A 156 -13.70 -4.50 7.29
CA ASP A 156 -14.38 -5.44 6.37
C ASP A 156 -15.16 -4.79 5.22
N LYS A 157 -15.03 -3.47 5.00
CA LYS A 157 -15.78 -2.71 4.01
C LYS A 157 -14.95 -2.21 2.85
N LEU A 158 -13.66 -1.98 3.08
CA LEU A 158 -12.81 -1.32 2.13
C LEU A 158 -11.46 -2.03 2.03
N ALA A 159 -10.95 -2.20 0.81
CA ALA A 159 -9.59 -2.67 0.56
C ALA A 159 -8.95 -1.90 -0.58
N VAL A 160 -7.63 -1.77 -0.54
CA VAL A 160 -6.81 -1.28 -1.65
C VAL A 160 -5.79 -2.34 -2.00
N LEU A 161 -5.69 -2.65 -3.28
CA LEU A 161 -4.69 -3.58 -3.81
C LEU A 161 -4.02 -2.94 -5.02
N GLY A 162 -2.69 -2.96 -5.06
CA GLY A 162 -1.98 -2.37 -6.18
C GLY A 162 -0.47 -2.41 -6.04
N SER A 163 0.19 -1.44 -6.65
CA SER A 163 1.65 -1.35 -6.69
C SER A 163 2.24 -0.42 -5.61
N VAL A 164 1.42 0.38 -4.91
CA VAL A 164 1.85 1.45 -4.01
C VAL A 164 2.43 0.90 -2.69
N ASN A 165 3.69 1.20 -2.42
CA ASN A 165 4.31 0.96 -1.12
C ASN A 165 4.06 2.15 -0.17
N LEU A 166 4.28 1.93 1.13
CA LEU A 166 4.33 2.99 2.13
C LEU A 166 5.73 3.64 2.21
N ASP A 167 6.21 4.14 1.07
CA ASP A 167 7.49 4.86 0.97
C ASP A 167 7.38 6.13 0.11
N TYR A 168 8.33 7.06 0.25
CA TYR A 168 8.32 8.34 -0.46
C TYR A 168 8.32 8.18 -1.98
N ARG A 169 9.03 7.21 -2.51
CA ARG A 169 9.11 7.01 -3.96
C ARG A 169 7.76 6.61 -4.53
N SER A 170 7.11 5.61 -3.93
CA SER A 170 5.78 5.19 -4.36
C SER A 170 4.73 6.28 -4.18
N LEU A 171 4.75 6.97 -3.04
CA LEU A 171 3.70 7.93 -2.71
C LEU A 171 3.81 9.27 -3.46
N PHE A 172 5.03 9.66 -3.92
CA PHE A 172 5.24 11.01 -4.46
C PHE A 172 6.00 11.07 -5.78
N LEU A 173 6.77 10.05 -6.14
CA LEU A 173 7.75 10.13 -7.22
C LEU A 173 7.59 9.08 -8.30
N HIS A 174 6.70 8.10 -8.13
CA HIS A 174 6.48 7.02 -9.09
C HIS A 174 5.10 7.10 -9.72
N PHE A 175 5.00 6.50 -10.90
CA PHE A 175 3.72 6.08 -11.45
C PHE A 175 3.30 4.78 -10.76
N GLU A 176 2.15 4.80 -10.14
CA GLU A 176 1.60 3.65 -9.43
C GLU A 176 0.17 3.40 -9.87
N CYS A 177 -0.27 2.13 -9.80
CA CYS A 177 -1.63 1.74 -10.10
C CYS A 177 -2.20 0.94 -8.95
N SER A 178 -3.42 1.26 -8.56
CA SER A 178 -4.14 0.54 -7.52
C SER A 178 -5.64 0.48 -7.81
N SER A 179 -6.32 -0.40 -7.11
CA SER A 179 -7.78 -0.48 -7.14
C SER A 179 -8.34 -0.45 -5.74
N ILE A 180 -9.34 0.37 -5.52
CA ILE A 180 -10.14 0.43 -4.32
C ILE A 180 -11.31 -0.53 -4.50
N PHE A 181 -11.54 -1.39 -3.51
CA PHE A 181 -12.68 -2.29 -3.43
C PHE A 181 -13.54 -1.85 -2.25
N TYR A 182 -14.82 -1.68 -2.49
CA TYR A 182 -15.79 -1.31 -1.47
C TYR A 182 -16.94 -2.32 -1.46
N ASP A 183 -17.25 -2.84 -0.25
CA ASP A 183 -18.34 -3.79 0.01
C ASP A 183 -18.33 -5.02 -0.94
N SER A 184 -17.15 -5.55 -1.19
CA SER A 184 -16.90 -6.66 -2.12
C SER A 184 -16.39 -7.91 -1.40
N SER A 185 -16.78 -9.09 -1.89
CA SER A 185 -16.35 -10.39 -1.34
C SER A 185 -14.84 -10.61 -1.38
N ILE A 186 -14.11 -9.93 -2.27
CA ILE A 186 -12.65 -9.98 -2.32
C ILE A 186 -12.01 -9.52 -1.01
N ILE A 187 -12.68 -8.63 -0.28
CA ILE A 187 -12.20 -8.11 1.01
C ILE A 187 -12.05 -9.25 2.02
N LYS A 188 -13.00 -10.19 2.06
CA LYS A 188 -12.95 -11.37 2.92
C LYS A 188 -11.78 -12.30 2.55
N THR A 189 -11.55 -12.49 1.26
CA THR A 189 -10.44 -13.29 0.74
C THR A 189 -9.10 -12.65 1.10
N PHE A 190 -8.98 -11.34 0.92
CA PHE A 190 -7.77 -10.60 1.26
C PHE A 190 -7.52 -10.57 2.77
N LYS A 191 -8.57 -10.45 3.59
CA LYS A 191 -8.46 -10.56 5.05
C LYS A 191 -7.92 -11.93 5.49
N ALA A 192 -8.42 -13.01 4.86
CA ALA A 192 -7.96 -14.35 5.15
C ALA A 192 -6.47 -14.52 4.80
N ASP A 193 -6.03 -14.00 3.65
CA ASP A 193 -4.61 -13.99 3.25
C ASP A 193 -3.73 -13.22 4.25
N ILE A 194 -4.17 -12.04 4.69
CA ILE A 194 -3.46 -11.24 5.70
C ILE A 194 -3.30 -12.03 6.99
N LEU A 195 -4.36 -12.67 7.48
CA LEU A 195 -4.33 -13.44 8.73
C LEU A 195 -3.45 -14.69 8.60
N GLU A 196 -3.50 -15.40 7.48
CA GLU A 196 -2.63 -16.53 7.20
C GLU A 196 -1.15 -16.09 7.16
N THR A 197 -0.85 -15.02 6.46
CA THR A 197 0.51 -14.47 6.38
C THR A 197 0.98 -14.00 7.75
N GLN A 198 0.14 -13.30 8.52
CA GLN A 198 0.44 -12.84 9.86
C GLN A 198 0.79 -14.01 10.80
N SER A 199 0.14 -15.17 10.66
CA SER A 199 0.43 -16.37 11.46
C SER A 199 1.88 -16.86 11.32
N LYS A 200 2.54 -16.50 10.21
CA LYS A 200 3.93 -16.82 9.88
C LYS A 200 4.90 -15.68 10.18
N CYS A 201 4.40 -14.60 10.80
CA CYS A 201 5.18 -13.41 11.13
C CYS A 201 5.66 -13.46 12.59
N ARG A 202 6.77 -12.75 12.82
CA ARG A 202 7.19 -12.35 14.17
C ARG A 202 6.66 -10.94 14.45
N GLN A 203 5.85 -10.79 15.49
CA GLN A 203 5.46 -9.46 15.96
C GLN A 203 6.68 -8.77 16.61
N ARG A 204 6.91 -7.51 16.23
CA ARG A 204 7.96 -6.68 16.81
C ARG A 204 7.45 -5.94 18.04
N THR A 205 8.34 -5.83 19.03
CA THR A 205 8.07 -5.18 20.31
C THR A 205 8.96 -3.94 20.47
N LEU A 206 8.71 -3.14 21.49
CA LEU A 206 9.58 -2.00 21.85
C LEU A 206 11.00 -2.44 22.17
N GLU A 207 11.17 -3.64 22.78
CA GLU A 207 12.49 -4.19 23.07
C GLU A 207 13.31 -4.41 21.79
N ASP A 208 12.67 -4.89 20.71
CA ASP A 208 13.32 -5.10 19.41
C ASP A 208 13.79 -3.76 18.76
N THR A 209 13.29 -2.63 19.23
CA THR A 209 13.63 -1.30 18.70
C THR A 209 14.73 -0.60 19.50
N LYS A 210 15.19 -1.18 20.61
CA LYS A 210 16.25 -0.59 21.44
C LYS A 210 17.54 -0.48 20.65
N ARG A 211 18.08 0.73 20.57
CA ARG A 211 19.36 1.03 19.93
C ARG A 211 20.20 1.94 20.82
N GLY A 212 21.50 1.71 20.83
CA GLY A 212 22.45 2.61 21.48
C GLY A 212 22.44 4.02 20.87
N PHE A 213 23.09 4.96 21.53
CA PHE A 213 23.14 6.37 21.12
C PHE A 213 23.55 6.57 19.65
N PHE A 214 24.67 5.97 19.24
CA PHE A 214 25.15 6.06 17.85
C PHE A 214 24.17 5.43 16.85
N GLY A 215 23.51 4.32 17.22
CA GLY A 215 22.49 3.71 16.37
C GLY A 215 21.32 4.65 16.10
N ARG A 216 20.86 5.37 17.12
CA ARG A 216 19.79 6.38 17.00
C ARG A 216 20.21 7.58 16.17
N LEU A 217 21.44 8.04 16.33
CA LEU A 217 21.98 9.14 15.53
C LEU A 217 22.01 8.78 14.03
N ILE A 218 22.51 7.59 13.69
CA ILE A 218 22.52 7.10 12.30
C ILE A 218 21.09 6.98 11.76
N ASP A 219 20.14 6.43 12.54
CA ASP A 219 18.76 6.31 12.12
C ASP A 219 18.12 7.70 11.89
N GLY A 220 18.45 8.71 12.71
CA GLY A 220 18.03 10.10 12.51
C GLY A 220 18.58 10.69 11.21
N VAL A 221 19.88 10.50 10.95
CA VAL A 221 20.52 10.95 9.69
C VAL A 221 19.86 10.25 8.47
N LEU A 222 19.65 8.94 8.54
CA LEU A 222 19.00 8.21 7.45
C LEU A 222 17.60 8.72 7.15
N ARG A 223 16.82 9.14 8.16
CA ARG A 223 15.49 9.72 7.95
C ARG A 223 15.50 11.02 7.17
N ILE A 224 16.55 11.84 7.31
CA ILE A 224 16.70 13.08 6.51
C ILE A 224 16.80 12.74 5.02
N PHE A 225 17.42 11.61 4.69
CA PHE A 225 17.56 11.13 3.30
C PHE A 225 16.44 10.24 2.83
N ALA A 226 15.42 9.96 3.66
CA ALA A 226 14.29 9.10 3.29
C ALA A 226 13.61 9.50 1.95
N PRO A 227 13.41 10.80 1.62
CA PRO A 227 12.84 11.22 0.34
C PRO A 227 13.71 10.89 -0.88
N LEU A 228 14.99 10.55 -0.70
CA LEU A 228 15.94 10.27 -1.78
C LEU A 228 16.17 8.75 -1.98
N LEU A 229 15.67 7.92 -1.09
CA LEU A 229 15.83 6.47 -1.07
C LEU A 229 14.58 5.74 -1.54
#